data_c5e8ed0ab66a3b62a6e71cecf70f2ef7
#
_entry.id   c5e8ed0ab66a3b62a6e71cecf70f2ef7
#
_cell.length_a   1.000
_cell.length_b   1.000
_cell.length_c   1.000
_cell.angle_alpha   90.00
_cell.angle_beta   90.00
_cell.angle_gamma   90.00
#
_symmetry.space_group_name_H-M   'P 1'
#
loop_
_entity.id
_entity.type
_entity.pdbx_description
1 polymer ?
#
loop_
_entity_poly.entity_id
_entity_poly.type
_entity_poly.pdbx_seq_one_letter_code
_entity_poly.pdbx_strand_id
1 'polypeptide(L)'
;MLTGCMPVVAREDQEWNSPEDFLGSKMADSKSRYALFHELVDEGHDLDKEITFTEYENDSEEIQAVLKGEIDYATIGTGRMYEVEHTDGLKIVTYCSDVTPNYSCCRMVARDSWVKENKETVKLINEALIRAMCYFESHREDCVDLMVDQLNANKEYVEAYMLNEHYRINPDTVKNIVMDNYNYMMKVGGIENPDKKCKYGR
;
A
#
# COMPACT_ATOMS: atom_id res chain seq x y z
N MET A 1 -8.62 -8.64 0.17
CA MET A 1 -7.32 -8.00 -0.15
C MET A 1 -7.58 -6.53 -0.46
N LEU A 2 -6.73 -5.63 0.00
CA LEU A 2 -6.74 -4.23 -0.39
C LEU A 2 -5.84 -4.03 -1.60
N THR A 3 -6.30 -3.25 -2.56
CA THR A 3 -5.55 -2.80 -3.72
C THR A 3 -5.65 -1.28 -3.83
N GLY A 4 -4.72 -0.65 -4.52
CA GLY A 4 -4.76 0.78 -4.80
C GLY A 4 -4.43 1.68 -3.62
N CYS A 5 -3.83 1.17 -2.59
CA CYS A 5 -3.37 1.95 -1.45
C CYS A 5 -1.87 2.29 -1.56
N MET A 6 -1.36 3.05 -0.62
CA MET A 6 0.01 3.55 -0.55
C MET A 6 0.32 4.63 -1.59
N PRO A 7 -0.15 5.86 -1.35
CA PRO A 7 0.25 7.02 -2.14
C PRO A 7 1.72 7.37 -1.91
N VAL A 8 2.35 7.93 -2.94
CA VAL A 8 3.68 8.50 -2.88
C VAL A 8 3.55 10.01 -2.78
N VAL A 9 4.07 10.59 -1.71
CA VAL A 9 4.10 12.03 -1.47
C VAL A 9 5.41 12.65 -1.91
N ALA A 10 5.34 13.86 -2.45
CA ALA A 10 6.48 14.71 -2.78
C ALA A 10 6.13 16.17 -2.47
N ARG A 11 7.12 17.07 -2.54
CA ARG A 11 6.86 18.51 -2.54
C ARG A 11 6.10 18.92 -3.80
N GLU A 12 5.33 19.98 -3.71
CA GLU A 12 4.53 20.51 -4.81
C GLU A 12 5.37 20.89 -6.03
N ASP A 13 6.59 21.39 -5.82
CA ASP A 13 7.55 21.79 -6.87
C ASP A 13 8.33 20.62 -7.48
N GLN A 14 8.24 19.41 -6.92
CA GLN A 14 8.90 18.21 -7.42
C GLN A 14 8.22 17.72 -8.69
N GLU A 15 8.93 17.57 -9.79
CA GLU A 15 8.41 16.94 -11.01
C GLU A 15 8.30 15.43 -10.85
N TRP A 16 7.27 14.85 -11.46
CA TRP A 16 7.03 13.41 -11.51
C TRP A 16 6.43 13.04 -12.87
N ASN A 17 7.03 12.09 -13.54
CA ASN A 17 6.57 11.58 -14.84
C ASN A 17 6.46 10.04 -14.83
N SER A 18 7.41 9.35 -14.18
CA SER A 18 7.51 7.89 -14.21
C SER A 18 8.38 7.36 -13.05
N PRO A 19 8.42 6.04 -12.80
CA PRO A 19 9.26 5.44 -11.77
C PRO A 19 10.75 5.75 -11.87
N GLU A 20 11.27 6.06 -13.08
CA GLU A 20 12.66 6.45 -13.29
C GLU A 20 13.01 7.77 -12.57
N ASP A 21 12.03 8.62 -12.27
CA ASP A 21 12.24 9.86 -11.51
C ASP A 21 12.65 9.60 -10.05
N PHE A 22 12.51 8.36 -9.56
CA PHE A 22 13.06 7.97 -8.27
C PHE A 22 14.58 7.77 -8.27
N LEU A 23 15.19 7.52 -9.44
CA LEU A 23 16.63 7.32 -9.55
C LEU A 23 17.38 8.61 -9.23
N GLY A 24 18.39 8.52 -8.37
CA GLY A 24 19.14 9.67 -7.87
C GLY A 24 18.48 10.42 -6.72
N SER A 25 17.26 10.05 -6.32
CA SER A 25 16.52 10.73 -5.27
C SER A 25 16.86 10.21 -3.85
N LYS A 26 16.35 10.94 -2.85
CA LYS A 26 16.29 10.50 -1.45
C LYS A 26 14.86 10.11 -1.11
N MET A 27 14.66 8.93 -0.55
CA MET A 27 13.34 8.41 -0.22
C MET A 27 13.26 7.86 1.19
N ALA A 28 12.06 7.90 1.78
CA ALA A 28 11.78 7.09 2.95
C ALA A 28 11.87 5.59 2.60
N ASP A 29 12.50 4.80 3.46
CA ASP A 29 12.53 3.35 3.26
C ASP A 29 11.16 2.74 3.57
N SER A 30 10.59 2.06 2.61
CA SER A 30 9.24 1.51 2.70
C SER A 30 9.20 0.04 2.30
N LYS A 31 8.35 -0.70 2.97
CA LYS A 31 8.00 -2.08 2.59
C LYS A 31 7.33 -2.17 1.21
N SER A 32 6.95 -1.04 0.63
CA SER A 32 6.35 -0.94 -0.70
C SER A 32 7.35 -0.93 -1.86
N ARG A 33 8.65 -0.99 -1.59
CA ARG A 33 9.72 -1.01 -2.61
C ARG A 33 9.40 -1.92 -3.80
N TYR A 34 8.85 -3.12 -3.54
CA TYR A 34 8.54 -4.06 -4.62
C TYR A 34 7.49 -3.55 -5.60
N ALA A 35 6.56 -2.74 -5.11
CA ALA A 35 5.50 -2.18 -5.95
C ALA A 35 5.97 -1.00 -6.80
N LEU A 36 6.99 -0.28 -6.34
CA LEU A 36 7.50 0.91 -7.04
C LEU A 36 8.70 0.59 -7.95
N PHE A 37 9.51 -0.41 -7.61
CA PHE A 37 10.85 -0.53 -8.17
C PHE A 37 11.15 -1.86 -8.87
N HIS A 38 10.22 -2.84 -8.89
CA HIS A 38 10.52 -4.15 -9.50
C HIS A 38 10.84 -4.03 -11.01
N GLU A 39 10.24 -3.07 -11.72
CA GLU A 39 10.52 -2.81 -13.13
C GLU A 39 11.92 -2.20 -13.32
N LEU A 40 12.30 -1.22 -12.49
CA LEU A 40 13.65 -0.65 -12.52
C LEU A 40 14.73 -1.72 -12.27
N VAL A 41 14.48 -2.67 -11.39
CA VAL A 41 15.39 -3.81 -11.17
C VAL A 41 15.44 -4.72 -12.40
N ASP A 42 14.32 -4.96 -13.09
CA ASP A 42 14.30 -5.73 -14.35
C ASP A 42 15.07 -5.02 -15.48
N GLU A 43 15.10 -3.70 -15.47
CA GLU A 43 15.89 -2.88 -16.39
C GLU A 43 17.39 -2.81 -16.05
N GLY A 44 17.75 -3.35 -14.88
CA GLY A 44 19.15 -3.51 -14.45
C GLY A 44 19.64 -2.44 -13.48
N HIS A 45 18.76 -1.62 -12.92
CA HIS A 45 19.11 -0.63 -11.90
C HIS A 45 19.45 -1.28 -10.56
N ASP A 46 20.43 -0.71 -9.87
CA ASP A 46 20.85 -1.08 -8.52
C ASP A 46 20.29 -0.05 -7.52
N LEU A 47 19.13 -0.37 -6.95
CA LEU A 47 18.38 0.56 -6.09
C LEU A 47 19.21 1.11 -4.94
N ASP A 48 20.03 0.27 -4.29
CA ASP A 48 20.82 0.67 -3.12
C ASP A 48 22.01 1.61 -3.48
N LYS A 49 22.35 1.70 -4.76
CA LYS A 49 23.35 2.66 -5.27
C LYS A 49 22.74 3.91 -5.86
N GLU A 50 21.55 3.77 -6.43
CA GLU A 50 20.92 4.81 -7.23
C GLU A 50 19.85 5.59 -6.48
N ILE A 51 19.34 5.06 -5.35
CA ILE A 51 18.37 5.74 -4.48
C ILE A 51 18.92 5.77 -3.05
N THR A 52 18.84 6.92 -2.39
CA THR A 52 19.24 7.03 -0.98
C THR A 52 18.03 6.79 -0.10
N PHE A 53 17.97 5.65 0.58
CA PHE A 53 16.89 5.31 1.51
C PHE A 53 17.20 5.75 2.93
N THR A 54 16.19 6.31 3.62
CA THR A 54 16.26 6.72 5.02
C THR A 54 15.07 6.11 5.78
N GLU A 55 15.35 5.45 6.92
CA GLU A 55 14.30 4.91 7.80
C GLU A 55 13.72 6.01 8.68
N TYR A 56 12.39 5.99 8.86
CA TYR A 56 11.62 6.82 9.76
C TYR A 56 10.75 5.95 10.68
N GLU A 57 10.34 6.47 11.82
CA GLU A 57 9.52 5.71 12.75
C GLU A 57 8.05 5.60 12.30
N ASN A 58 7.55 6.60 11.57
CA ASN A 58 6.16 6.68 11.15
C ASN A 58 5.93 7.64 9.97
N ASP A 59 4.77 7.50 9.33
CA ASP A 59 4.36 8.32 8.17
C ASP A 59 4.38 9.84 8.45
N SER A 60 4.11 10.28 9.70
CA SER A 60 4.14 11.71 10.04
C SER A 60 5.54 12.29 9.93
N GLU A 61 6.55 11.54 10.35
CA GLU A 61 7.95 11.95 10.20
C GLU A 61 8.37 11.97 8.74
N GLU A 62 7.93 10.98 7.95
CA GLU A 62 8.17 10.92 6.51
C GLU A 62 7.57 12.14 5.79
N ILE A 63 6.30 12.46 6.06
CA ILE A 63 5.62 13.63 5.50
C ILE A 63 6.36 14.92 5.85
N GLN A 64 6.79 15.07 7.10
CA GLN A 64 7.54 16.24 7.54
C GLN A 64 8.94 16.31 6.90
N ALA A 65 9.61 15.20 6.70
CA ALA A 65 10.91 15.15 6.03
C ALA A 65 10.79 15.56 4.54
N VAL A 66 9.73 15.12 3.85
CA VAL A 66 9.43 15.58 2.49
C VAL A 66 9.16 17.08 2.47
N LEU A 67 8.31 17.59 3.35
CA LEU A 67 7.95 19.01 3.41
C LEU A 67 9.18 19.91 3.63
N LYS A 68 10.13 19.47 4.47
CA LYS A 68 11.39 20.18 4.73
C LYS A 68 12.45 20.01 3.62
N GLY A 69 12.23 19.11 2.67
CA GLY A 69 13.20 18.78 1.62
C GLY A 69 14.39 17.96 2.11
N GLU A 70 14.25 17.26 3.24
CA GLU A 70 15.26 16.31 3.73
C GLU A 70 15.30 15.06 2.85
N ILE A 71 14.13 14.64 2.36
CA ILE A 71 13.92 13.62 1.32
C ILE A 71 13.00 14.14 0.22
N ASP A 72 13.05 13.51 -0.95
CA ASP A 72 12.28 13.91 -2.13
C ASP A 72 10.91 13.23 -2.17
N TYR A 73 10.85 11.94 -1.79
CA TYR A 73 9.63 11.12 -1.84
C TYR A 73 9.47 10.27 -0.57
N ALA A 74 8.21 10.00 -0.22
CA ALA A 74 7.84 9.00 0.77
C ALA A 74 6.60 8.22 0.33
N THR A 75 6.52 6.94 0.70
CA THR A 75 5.35 6.10 0.50
C THR A 75 4.59 5.99 1.81
N ILE A 76 3.45 6.60 1.90
CA ILE A 76 2.65 6.72 3.13
C ILE A 76 1.41 5.81 3.12
N GLY A 77 0.85 5.56 4.28
CA GLY A 77 -0.42 4.83 4.40
C GLY A 77 -1.59 5.58 3.75
N THR A 78 -2.51 4.86 3.13
CA THR A 78 -3.65 5.44 2.39
C THR A 78 -4.44 6.45 3.23
N GLY A 79 -4.63 6.19 4.53
CA GLY A 79 -5.34 7.12 5.43
C GLY A 79 -4.64 8.45 5.66
N ARG A 80 -3.37 8.59 5.27
CA ARG A 80 -2.60 9.83 5.44
C ARG A 80 -2.70 10.78 4.25
N MET A 81 -3.29 10.36 3.13
CA MET A 81 -3.45 11.21 1.95
C MET A 81 -4.22 12.50 2.25
N TYR A 82 -5.23 12.45 3.13
CA TYR A 82 -5.98 13.62 3.56
C TYR A 82 -5.06 14.71 4.16
N GLU A 83 -4.09 14.30 4.97
CA GLU A 83 -3.10 15.23 5.56
C GLU A 83 -2.25 15.88 4.47
N VAL A 84 -1.80 15.10 3.48
CA VAL A 84 -1.01 15.61 2.36
C VAL A 84 -1.80 16.61 1.53
N GLU A 85 -3.05 16.26 1.18
CA GLU A 85 -3.94 17.11 0.37
C GLU A 85 -4.33 18.43 1.07
N HIS A 86 -4.20 18.50 2.42
CA HIS A 86 -4.48 19.69 3.23
C HIS A 86 -3.21 20.33 3.81
N THR A 87 -2.03 19.97 3.29
CA THR A 87 -0.76 20.58 3.69
C THR A 87 -0.15 21.34 2.51
N ASP A 88 -0.10 22.65 2.60
CA ASP A 88 0.52 23.50 1.59
C ASP A 88 1.98 23.06 1.31
N GLY A 89 2.35 22.98 0.06
CA GLY A 89 3.69 22.59 -0.38
C GLY A 89 3.89 21.08 -0.58
N LEU A 90 2.86 20.26 -0.39
CA LEU A 90 2.87 18.82 -0.65
C LEU A 90 1.85 18.42 -1.71
N LYS A 91 2.14 17.32 -2.41
CA LYS A 91 1.22 16.66 -3.33
C LYS A 91 1.44 15.15 -3.34
N ILE A 92 0.40 14.42 -3.75
CA ILE A 92 0.51 13.01 -4.13
C ILE A 92 0.94 12.97 -5.60
N VAL A 93 2.02 12.26 -5.91
CA VAL A 93 2.56 12.13 -7.27
C VAL A 93 2.11 10.87 -7.97
N THR A 94 1.93 9.77 -7.24
CA THR A 94 1.45 8.49 -7.78
C THR A 94 0.95 7.59 -6.65
N TYR A 95 0.40 6.44 -7.02
CA TYR A 95 0.05 5.35 -6.10
C TYR A 95 0.80 4.08 -6.49
N CYS A 96 1.08 3.22 -5.51
CA CYS A 96 1.71 1.93 -5.81
C CYS A 96 0.92 1.09 -6.84
N SER A 97 -0.41 1.24 -6.89
CA SER A 97 -1.26 0.57 -7.88
C SER A 97 -1.16 1.12 -9.29
N ASP A 98 -0.73 2.37 -9.46
CA ASP A 98 -0.54 2.98 -10.78
C ASP A 98 0.76 2.48 -11.41
N VAL A 99 1.80 2.28 -10.58
CA VAL A 99 3.08 1.71 -11.00
C VAL A 99 2.98 0.20 -11.18
N THR A 100 2.36 -0.49 -10.22
CA THR A 100 2.17 -1.95 -10.28
C THR A 100 0.68 -2.28 -10.27
N PRO A 101 0.06 -2.51 -11.42
CA PRO A 101 -1.33 -2.95 -11.49
C PRO A 101 -1.56 -4.22 -10.65
N ASN A 102 -2.66 -4.23 -9.92
CA ASN A 102 -3.00 -5.31 -8.98
C ASN A 102 -2.06 -5.40 -7.76
N TYR A 103 -1.36 -4.32 -7.42
CA TYR A 103 -0.63 -4.25 -6.17
C TYR A 103 -1.48 -4.73 -4.99
N SER A 104 -0.94 -5.68 -4.24
CA SER A 104 -1.65 -6.37 -3.17
C SER A 104 -1.08 -5.99 -1.81
N CYS A 105 -1.68 -5.00 -1.14
CA CYS A 105 -1.20 -4.49 0.13
C CYS A 105 -1.47 -5.47 1.29
N CYS A 106 -2.74 -5.74 1.60
CA CYS A 106 -3.13 -6.43 2.82
C CYS A 106 -3.88 -7.73 2.54
N ARG A 107 -3.65 -8.75 3.38
CA ARG A 107 -4.37 -10.02 3.35
C ARG A 107 -4.58 -10.55 4.75
N MET A 108 -5.63 -11.33 4.91
CA MET A 108 -5.84 -12.09 6.12
C MET A 108 -4.94 -13.32 6.12
N VAL A 109 -4.23 -13.55 7.21
CA VAL A 109 -3.37 -14.71 7.40
C VAL A 109 -3.72 -15.42 8.69
N ALA A 110 -3.53 -16.75 8.72
CA ALA A 110 -3.71 -17.57 9.91
C ALA A 110 -2.70 -18.73 9.90
N ARG A 111 -2.47 -19.35 11.07
CA ARG A 111 -1.64 -20.55 11.17
C ARG A 111 -2.32 -21.71 10.44
N ASP A 112 -1.56 -22.47 9.64
CA ASP A 112 -2.09 -23.60 8.87
C ASP A 112 -2.75 -24.67 9.76
N SER A 113 -2.17 -24.98 10.94
CA SER A 113 -2.78 -25.90 11.91
C SER A 113 -4.14 -25.41 12.37
N TRP A 114 -4.27 -24.12 12.73
CA TRP A 114 -5.52 -23.53 13.16
C TRP A 114 -6.59 -23.56 12.05
N VAL A 115 -6.22 -23.23 10.83
CA VAL A 115 -7.13 -23.28 9.66
C VAL A 115 -7.66 -24.70 9.45
N LYS A 116 -6.80 -25.71 9.56
CA LYS A 116 -7.19 -27.12 9.39
C LYS A 116 -8.19 -27.58 10.46
N GLU A 117 -8.01 -27.13 11.69
CA GLU A 117 -8.87 -27.48 12.82
C GLU A 117 -10.19 -26.67 12.86
N ASN A 118 -10.23 -25.49 12.22
CA ASN A 118 -11.34 -24.55 12.32
C ASN A 118 -11.95 -24.16 10.96
N LYS A 119 -12.07 -25.11 10.05
CA LYS A 119 -12.52 -24.87 8.66
C LYS A 119 -13.85 -24.14 8.54
N GLU A 120 -14.84 -24.53 9.36
CA GLU A 120 -16.16 -23.89 9.35
C GLU A 120 -16.08 -22.44 9.87
N THR A 121 -15.29 -22.19 10.90
CA THR A 121 -15.06 -20.83 11.41
C THR A 121 -14.39 -19.95 10.35
N VAL A 122 -13.36 -20.46 9.66
CA VAL A 122 -12.69 -19.76 8.57
C VAL A 122 -13.67 -19.42 7.44
N LYS A 123 -14.54 -20.37 7.08
CA LYS A 123 -15.58 -20.16 6.08
C LYS A 123 -16.55 -19.05 6.50
N LEU A 124 -17.05 -19.09 7.73
CA LEU A 124 -17.96 -18.06 8.25
C LEU A 124 -17.32 -16.66 8.30
N ILE A 125 -16.04 -16.56 8.70
CA ILE A 125 -15.30 -15.30 8.68
C ILE A 125 -15.19 -14.78 7.25
N ASN A 126 -14.79 -15.62 6.30
CA ASN A 126 -14.68 -15.22 4.89
C ASN A 126 -16.03 -14.78 4.30
N GLU A 127 -17.11 -15.52 4.60
CA GLU A 127 -18.46 -15.13 4.16
C GLU A 127 -18.88 -13.78 4.74
N ALA A 128 -18.60 -13.52 6.02
CA ALA A 128 -18.91 -12.24 6.66
C ALA A 128 -18.13 -11.10 6.03
N LEU A 129 -16.83 -11.29 5.78
CA LEU A 129 -15.97 -10.28 5.13
C LEU A 129 -16.40 -10.01 3.70
N ILE A 130 -16.74 -11.04 2.93
CA ILE A 130 -17.22 -10.87 1.54
C ILE A 130 -18.54 -10.10 1.52
N ARG A 131 -19.48 -10.42 2.43
CA ARG A 131 -20.75 -9.69 2.54
C ARG A 131 -20.53 -8.21 2.92
N ALA A 132 -19.67 -7.97 3.93
CA ALA A 132 -19.34 -6.61 4.35
C ALA A 132 -18.72 -5.80 3.20
N MET A 133 -17.87 -6.43 2.43
CA MET A 133 -17.24 -5.80 1.27
C MET A 133 -18.24 -5.51 0.15
N CYS A 134 -19.13 -6.46 -0.19
CA CYS A 134 -20.19 -6.22 -1.17
C CYS A 134 -21.12 -5.08 -0.73
N TYR A 135 -21.41 -5.00 0.56
CA TYR A 135 -22.17 -3.90 1.14
C TYR A 135 -21.42 -2.57 0.98
N PHE A 136 -20.14 -2.53 1.38
CA PHE A 136 -19.30 -1.34 1.26
C PHE A 136 -19.22 -0.83 -0.19
N GLU A 137 -19.00 -1.70 -1.18
CA GLU A 137 -18.87 -1.29 -2.58
C GLU A 137 -20.17 -0.68 -3.15
N SER A 138 -21.33 -1.06 -2.61
CA SER A 138 -22.63 -0.54 -3.03
C SER A 138 -23.18 0.59 -2.15
N HIS A 139 -22.60 0.84 -0.97
CA HIS A 139 -23.10 1.77 0.06
C HIS A 139 -21.95 2.56 0.71
N ARG A 140 -21.00 3.03 -0.09
CA ARG A 140 -19.80 3.71 0.44
C ARG A 140 -20.12 4.91 1.33
N GLU A 141 -21.08 5.73 0.91
CA GLU A 141 -21.52 6.91 1.66
C GLU A 141 -22.15 6.55 3.01
N ASP A 142 -23.02 5.53 3.05
CA ASP A 142 -23.60 5.04 4.31
C ASP A 142 -22.51 4.49 5.25
N CYS A 143 -21.48 3.87 4.66
CA CYS A 143 -20.32 3.36 5.43
C CYS A 143 -19.46 4.49 5.99
N VAL A 144 -19.38 5.64 5.33
CA VAL A 144 -18.71 6.84 5.87
C VAL A 144 -19.36 7.26 7.16
N ASP A 145 -20.68 7.45 7.17
CA ASP A 145 -21.41 7.90 8.37
C ASP A 145 -21.27 6.88 9.52
N LEU A 146 -21.34 5.58 9.20
CA LEU A 146 -21.09 4.52 10.17
C LEU A 146 -19.68 4.59 10.79
N MET A 147 -18.66 4.81 9.97
CA MET A 147 -17.27 4.90 10.43
C MET A 147 -17.02 6.18 11.25
N VAL A 148 -17.61 7.30 10.86
CA VAL A 148 -17.56 8.55 11.64
C VAL A 148 -18.13 8.31 13.04
N ASP A 149 -19.30 7.71 13.14
CA ASP A 149 -19.96 7.42 14.42
C ASP A 149 -19.16 6.42 15.29
N GLN A 150 -18.67 5.33 14.69
CA GLN A 150 -17.97 4.28 15.42
C GLN A 150 -16.59 4.68 15.91
N LEU A 151 -15.86 5.49 15.13
CA LEU A 151 -14.49 5.90 15.43
C LEU A 151 -14.42 7.29 16.05
N ASN A 152 -15.53 8.03 16.12
CA ASN A 152 -15.55 9.45 16.49
C ASN A 152 -14.51 10.26 15.68
N ALA A 153 -14.42 9.96 14.37
CA ALA A 153 -13.42 10.51 13.47
C ALA A 153 -13.94 11.76 12.75
N ASN A 154 -13.04 12.55 12.21
CA ASN A 154 -13.40 13.66 11.32
C ASN A 154 -14.03 13.10 10.03
N LYS A 155 -15.19 13.64 9.65
CA LYS A 155 -15.95 13.15 8.48
C LYS A 155 -15.16 13.31 7.18
N GLU A 156 -14.55 14.46 6.96
CA GLU A 156 -13.77 14.73 5.75
C GLU A 156 -12.60 13.77 5.58
N TYR A 157 -11.92 13.44 6.70
CA TYR A 157 -10.88 12.42 6.71
C TYR A 157 -11.41 11.04 6.31
N VAL A 158 -12.55 10.64 6.87
CA VAL A 158 -13.17 9.33 6.56
C VAL A 158 -13.63 9.30 5.09
N GLU A 159 -14.22 10.38 4.59
CA GLU A 159 -14.62 10.51 3.19
C GLU A 159 -13.42 10.39 2.25
N ALA A 160 -12.35 11.14 2.48
CA ALA A 160 -11.13 11.10 1.69
C ALA A 160 -10.52 9.70 1.62
N TYR A 161 -10.62 8.93 2.70
CA TYR A 161 -10.15 7.55 2.74
C TYR A 161 -11.11 6.59 2.04
N MET A 162 -12.41 6.59 2.39
CA MET A 162 -13.37 5.56 1.99
C MET A 162 -13.93 5.78 0.59
N LEU A 163 -14.03 7.04 0.12
CA LEU A 163 -14.53 7.39 -1.19
C LEU A 163 -13.43 7.48 -2.25
N ASN A 164 -12.17 7.38 -1.85
CA ASN A 164 -11.03 7.41 -2.78
C ASN A 164 -11.14 6.29 -3.82
N GLU A 165 -11.01 6.66 -5.09
CA GLU A 165 -11.13 5.72 -6.21
C GLU A 165 -9.98 4.71 -6.31
N HIS A 166 -8.81 5.02 -5.74
CA HIS A 166 -7.69 4.10 -5.66
C HIS A 166 -7.87 3.04 -4.57
N TYR A 167 -8.79 3.24 -3.63
CA TYR A 167 -9.08 2.28 -2.58
C TYR A 167 -10.05 1.22 -3.08
N ARG A 168 -9.57 0.01 -3.25
CA ARG A 168 -10.36 -1.14 -3.69
C ARG A 168 -10.19 -2.32 -2.76
N ILE A 169 -11.28 -3.02 -2.51
CA ILE A 169 -11.28 -4.28 -1.80
C ILE A 169 -11.53 -5.40 -2.81
N ASN A 170 -10.57 -6.30 -2.99
CA ASN A 170 -10.72 -7.45 -3.88
C ASN A 170 -10.94 -8.72 -3.03
N PRO A 171 -12.11 -9.39 -3.15
CA PRO A 171 -12.40 -10.62 -2.39
C PRO A 171 -11.61 -11.82 -2.88
N ASP A 172 -11.29 -11.82 -4.16
CA ASP A 172 -10.63 -12.94 -4.84
C ASP A 172 -9.20 -12.55 -5.22
N THR A 173 -8.27 -12.92 -4.35
CA THR A 173 -6.85 -12.76 -4.66
C THR A 173 -6.41 -13.95 -5.50
N VAL A 174 -6.33 -13.76 -6.79
CA VAL A 174 -5.80 -14.77 -7.71
C VAL A 174 -4.39 -15.15 -7.28
N LYS A 175 -4.15 -16.47 -7.14
CA LYS A 175 -2.86 -17.01 -6.67
C LYS A 175 -1.66 -16.42 -7.44
N ASN A 176 -1.81 -16.17 -8.72
CA ASN A 176 -0.74 -15.62 -9.55
C ASN A 176 -0.33 -14.22 -9.09
N ILE A 177 -1.29 -13.32 -8.81
CA ILE A 177 -1.00 -11.97 -8.30
C ILE A 177 -0.19 -12.04 -7.00
N VAL A 178 -0.55 -12.96 -6.09
CA VAL A 178 0.20 -13.15 -4.84
C VAL A 178 1.62 -13.64 -5.10
N MET A 179 1.79 -14.54 -6.06
CA MET A 179 3.12 -15.05 -6.44
C MET A 179 3.96 -14.00 -7.14
N ASP A 180 3.35 -13.17 -7.99
CA ASP A 180 4.05 -12.07 -8.66
C ASP A 180 4.53 -11.04 -7.63
N ASN A 181 3.68 -10.62 -6.71
CA ASN A 181 4.09 -9.73 -5.61
C ASN A 181 5.21 -10.35 -4.74
N TYR A 182 5.17 -11.66 -4.48
CA TYR A 182 6.25 -12.36 -3.77
C TYR A 182 7.57 -12.31 -4.57
N ASN A 183 7.50 -12.54 -5.88
CA ASN A 183 8.66 -12.46 -6.76
C ASN A 183 9.23 -11.03 -6.82
N TYR A 184 8.36 -10.01 -6.88
CA TYR A 184 8.79 -8.61 -6.84
C TYR A 184 9.49 -8.27 -5.51
N MET A 185 8.95 -8.74 -4.38
CA MET A 185 9.61 -8.58 -3.08
C MET A 185 11.01 -9.21 -3.03
N MET A 186 11.19 -10.38 -3.66
CA MET A 186 12.52 -11.00 -3.76
C MET A 186 13.48 -10.16 -4.61
N LYS A 187 12.99 -9.64 -5.74
CA LYS A 187 13.81 -8.83 -6.67
C LYS A 187 14.38 -7.57 -6.00
N VAL A 188 13.58 -6.87 -5.23
CA VAL A 188 13.99 -5.63 -4.57
C VAL A 188 14.67 -5.86 -3.20
N GLY A 189 15.03 -7.11 -2.88
CA GLY A 189 15.69 -7.43 -1.61
C GLY A 189 14.80 -7.36 -0.37
N GLY A 190 13.48 -7.22 -0.54
CA GLY A 190 12.52 -7.16 0.58
C GLY A 190 12.31 -8.48 1.33
N ILE A 191 12.89 -9.58 0.84
CA ILE A 191 12.87 -10.91 1.47
C ILE A 191 14.29 -11.44 1.54
N GLU A 192 14.84 -11.52 2.76
CA GLU A 192 16.24 -11.91 3.00
C GLU A 192 16.56 -13.39 2.71
N ASN A 193 15.57 -14.26 2.66
CA ASN A 193 15.79 -15.70 2.48
C ASN A 193 14.82 -16.29 1.43
N PRO A 194 15.18 -16.19 0.13
CA PRO A 194 14.36 -16.68 -0.98
C PRO A 194 14.15 -18.20 -0.98
N ASP A 195 15.00 -18.99 -0.30
CA ASP A 195 14.90 -20.46 -0.24
C ASP A 195 13.78 -20.96 0.69
N LYS A 196 13.24 -20.11 1.56
CA LYS A 196 12.03 -20.42 2.32
C LYS A 196 10.83 -20.24 1.43
N LYS A 197 10.52 -21.25 0.62
CA LYS A 197 9.28 -21.30 -0.17
C LYS A 197 8.10 -20.96 0.71
N CYS A 198 7.45 -19.83 0.42
CA CYS A 198 6.17 -19.50 1.00
C CYS A 198 5.20 -20.65 0.68
N LYS A 199 4.87 -21.47 1.67
CA LYS A 199 3.89 -22.54 1.52
C LYS A 199 2.51 -21.88 1.56
N TYR A 200 2.06 -21.37 0.43
CA TYR A 200 0.64 -21.12 0.27
C TYR A 200 -0.06 -22.48 0.30
N GLY A 201 -0.99 -22.64 1.22
CA GLY A 201 -1.77 -23.84 1.36
C GLY A 201 -2.38 -24.26 0.02
N ARG A 202 -2.33 -25.55 -0.24
CA ARG A 202 -3.02 -26.19 -1.36
C ARG A 202 -4.51 -26.14 -1.16
#